data_d2ce4f4a75f81065d13bbda27ad3371f
#
_entry.id   d2ce4f4a75f81065d13bbda27ad3371f
#
_cell.length_a   1.000
_cell.length_b   1.000
_cell.length_c   1.000
_cell.angle_alpha   90.00
_cell.angle_beta   90.00
_cell.angle_gamma   90.00
#
_symmetry.space_group_name_H-M   'P 1'
#
loop_
_entity.id
_entity.type
_entity.pdbx_description
1 polymer ?
#
loop_
_entity_poly.entity_id
_entity_poly.type
_entity_poly.pdbx_seq_one_letter_code
_entity_poly.pdbx_strand_id
1 'polypeptide(L)'
;HPDRDECLHRIDPYGFERRDDFEPYKEMMNEYVAVLNRRSKRWSKLLQDKPNVEKNLTVKRYVRKGVPNEHRAKIWMAASGAQEHLESKPGYYQSLLEMEHDAKLRETIHTDMHRTFPDNILFKSRAEEGLQKALYNVLLAYGHHNQTVGYCQGMNFIAGYLMIITKDEEKSFWLMDALLGRILPDYYSPDMLGLKTDQEVLGELVKTKAPAVGQLMAQYPGIWTLVVSRWFICLYIDILPIETVLRVWDCLFYEGSKVLFRVALTLVLRHQVEILRARSLPDVCECFKQITCGAFTLDCHAFMQKIFTEPGSLSMATIDKLREKCRQQILEEESQRR
;
A
#
# COMPACT_ATOMS: atom_id res chain seq x y z
N HIS A 1 20.89 -29.60 10.92
CA HIS A 1 21.34 -28.37 10.30
C HIS A 1 21.06 -27.17 11.23
N PRO A 2 22.09 -26.53 11.79
CA PRO A 2 21.90 -25.37 12.67
C PRO A 2 21.23 -24.17 11.98
N ASP A 3 21.29 -24.07 10.65
CA ASP A 3 20.71 -22.96 9.90
C ASP A 3 19.17 -22.90 9.89
N ARG A 4 18.47 -24.01 10.12
CA ARG A 4 17.01 -24.01 10.11
C ARG A 4 16.40 -23.44 11.39
N ASP A 5 17.02 -23.72 12.54
CA ASP A 5 16.52 -23.24 13.84
C ASP A 5 16.79 -21.74 14.03
N GLU A 6 17.93 -21.23 13.55
CA GLU A 6 18.23 -19.80 13.62
C GLU A 6 17.29 -18.97 12.72
N CYS A 7 16.90 -19.49 11.54
CA CYS A 7 15.97 -18.81 10.64
C CYS A 7 14.56 -18.72 11.22
N LEU A 8 14.10 -19.75 11.96
CA LEU A 8 12.77 -19.79 12.59
C LEU A 8 12.61 -18.73 13.69
N HIS A 9 13.70 -18.31 14.35
CA HIS A 9 13.70 -17.30 15.40
C HIS A 9 13.67 -15.86 14.85
N ARG A 10 13.87 -15.66 13.54
CA ARG A 10 13.92 -14.34 12.88
C ARG A 10 12.71 -14.07 12.00
N ILE A 11 11.61 -14.74 12.26
CA ILE A 11 10.35 -14.57 11.50
C ILE A 11 9.47 -13.56 12.23
N ASP A 12 8.96 -12.58 11.48
CA ASP A 12 8.04 -11.59 12.01
C ASP A 12 6.62 -12.16 12.14
N PRO A 13 5.67 -11.44 12.78
CA PRO A 13 4.29 -11.92 12.93
C PRO A 13 3.54 -12.16 11.63
N TYR A 14 4.05 -11.65 10.51
CA TYR A 14 3.44 -11.78 9.18
C TYR A 14 4.03 -12.91 8.35
N GLY A 15 5.02 -13.61 8.90
CA GLY A 15 5.67 -14.74 8.26
C GLY A 15 6.94 -14.42 7.48
N PHE A 16 7.40 -13.18 7.45
CA PHE A 16 8.62 -12.77 6.76
C PHE A 16 9.87 -13.11 7.58
N GLU A 17 10.87 -13.70 6.91
CA GLU A 17 12.20 -13.91 7.45
C GLU A 17 12.98 -12.58 7.40
N ARG A 18 13.46 -12.12 8.56
CA ARG A 18 14.27 -10.89 8.68
C ARG A 18 15.72 -11.26 8.93
N ARG A 19 16.52 -11.24 7.88
CA ARG A 19 17.95 -11.63 7.95
C ARG A 19 18.85 -10.44 8.29
N ASP A 20 18.58 -9.28 7.68
CA ASP A 20 19.47 -8.12 7.72
C ASP A 20 19.02 -7.05 8.75
N ASP A 21 17.73 -6.99 9.06
CA ASP A 21 17.17 -5.93 9.92
C ASP A 21 16.51 -6.47 11.21
N PHE A 22 16.78 -7.70 11.59
CA PHE A 22 16.11 -8.35 12.73
C PHE A 22 16.35 -7.62 14.05
N GLU A 23 17.59 -7.23 14.34
CA GLU A 23 17.93 -6.54 15.60
C GLU A 23 17.27 -5.15 15.70
N PRO A 24 17.37 -4.26 14.71
CA PRO A 24 16.64 -3.00 14.70
C PRO A 24 15.12 -3.18 14.80
N TYR A 25 14.58 -4.17 14.10
CA TYR A 25 13.16 -4.50 14.15
C TYR A 25 12.73 -4.96 15.55
N LYS A 26 13.48 -5.87 16.15
CA LYS A 26 13.22 -6.38 17.50
C LYS A 26 13.26 -5.27 18.55
N GLU A 27 14.23 -4.37 18.44
CA GLU A 27 14.38 -3.23 19.33
C GLU A 27 13.18 -2.28 19.20
N MET A 28 12.78 -1.96 17.98
CA MET A 28 11.58 -1.16 17.70
C MET A 28 10.33 -1.84 18.27
N MET A 29 10.15 -3.15 18.05
CA MET A 29 8.99 -3.89 18.53
C MET A 29 8.92 -3.97 20.04
N ASN A 30 10.04 -4.05 20.74
CA ASN A 30 10.06 -4.04 22.20
C ASN A 30 9.42 -2.78 22.78
N GLU A 31 9.66 -1.63 22.16
CA GLU A 31 9.02 -0.35 22.55
C GLU A 31 7.58 -0.27 22.06
N TYR A 32 7.34 -0.77 20.84
CA TYR A 32 6.03 -0.68 20.18
C TYR A 32 4.97 -1.60 20.82
N VAL A 33 5.36 -2.69 21.47
CA VAL A 33 4.43 -3.62 22.15
C VAL A 33 3.57 -2.90 23.19
N ALA A 34 4.14 -1.97 23.94
CA ALA A 34 3.39 -1.19 24.92
C ALA A 34 2.28 -0.36 24.24
N VAL A 35 2.58 0.24 23.09
CA VAL A 35 1.60 0.97 22.28
C VAL A 35 0.50 0.03 21.77
N LEU A 36 0.87 -1.12 21.22
CA LEU A 36 -0.06 -2.12 20.72
C LEU A 36 -1.03 -2.60 21.80
N ASN A 37 -0.52 -2.86 23.01
CA ASN A 37 -1.35 -3.30 24.13
C ASN A 37 -2.39 -2.23 24.54
N ARG A 38 -1.99 -0.97 24.59
CA ARG A 38 -2.92 0.14 24.86
C ARG A 38 -3.97 0.26 23.76
N ARG A 39 -3.54 0.15 22.50
CA ARG A 39 -4.46 0.24 21.35
C ARG A 39 -5.45 -0.91 21.34
N SER A 40 -4.99 -2.12 21.59
CA SER A 40 -5.85 -3.31 21.64
C SER A 40 -6.98 -3.14 22.66
N LYS A 41 -6.67 -2.69 23.87
CA LYS A 41 -7.67 -2.44 24.92
C LYS A 41 -8.67 -1.36 24.50
N ARG A 42 -8.21 -0.27 23.92
CA ARG A 42 -9.08 0.83 23.47
C ARG A 42 -10.00 0.41 22.33
N TRP A 43 -9.47 -0.35 21.36
CA TRP A 43 -10.26 -0.86 20.25
C TRP A 43 -11.30 -1.88 20.70
N SER A 44 -10.93 -2.79 21.61
CA SER A 44 -11.89 -3.76 22.16
C SER A 44 -13.05 -3.06 22.85
N LYS A 45 -12.76 -2.01 23.61
CA LYS A 45 -13.80 -1.21 24.26
C LYS A 45 -14.67 -0.45 23.26
N LEU A 46 -14.06 0.12 22.21
CA LEU A 46 -14.80 0.85 21.18
C LEU A 46 -15.73 -0.07 20.38
N LEU A 47 -15.28 -1.29 20.07
CA LEU A 47 -16.03 -2.27 19.28
C LEU A 47 -17.00 -3.12 20.11
N GLN A 48 -16.95 -3.01 21.45
CA GLN A 48 -17.83 -3.75 22.33
C GLN A 48 -19.28 -3.41 22.01
N ASP A 49 -20.12 -4.45 21.82
CA ASP A 49 -21.55 -4.34 21.54
C ASP A 49 -21.95 -3.67 20.22
N LYS A 50 -20.99 -3.40 19.31
CA LYS A 50 -21.29 -2.81 18.00
C LYS A 50 -21.00 -3.78 16.87
N PRO A 51 -22.04 -4.27 16.15
CA PRO A 51 -21.83 -5.15 15.00
C PRO A 51 -21.19 -4.42 13.80
N ASN A 52 -21.40 -3.10 13.70
CA ASN A 52 -20.91 -2.26 12.61
C ASN A 52 -19.96 -1.18 13.10
N VAL A 53 -18.95 -0.88 12.28
CA VAL A 53 -17.99 0.20 12.53
C VAL A 53 -18.53 1.47 11.89
N GLU A 54 -18.84 2.48 12.70
CA GLU A 54 -19.30 3.78 12.21
C GLU A 54 -18.13 4.69 11.87
N LYS A 55 -18.28 5.45 10.77
CA LYS A 55 -17.32 6.50 10.44
C LYS A 55 -17.63 7.78 11.24
N ASN A 56 -16.77 8.10 12.19
CA ASN A 56 -16.84 9.32 12.98
C ASN A 56 -15.44 9.79 13.37
N LEU A 57 -15.35 10.96 14.00
CA LEU A 57 -14.05 11.54 14.38
C LEU A 57 -13.29 10.69 15.39
N THR A 58 -13.98 10.01 16.29
CA THR A 58 -13.34 9.12 17.27
C THR A 58 -12.69 7.92 16.59
N VAL A 59 -13.42 7.25 15.70
CA VAL A 59 -12.90 6.11 14.93
C VAL A 59 -11.76 6.56 14.03
N LYS A 60 -11.89 7.69 13.36
CA LYS A 60 -10.82 8.26 12.52
C LYS A 60 -9.52 8.46 13.32
N ARG A 61 -9.62 9.02 14.52
CA ARG A 61 -8.47 9.21 15.40
C ARG A 61 -7.85 7.89 15.81
N TYR A 62 -8.66 6.88 16.12
CA TYR A 62 -8.20 5.55 16.50
C TYR A 62 -7.49 4.85 15.33
N VAL A 63 -8.03 4.96 14.11
CA VAL A 63 -7.41 4.41 12.90
C VAL A 63 -6.02 5.03 12.67
N ARG A 64 -5.90 6.35 12.80
CA ARG A 64 -4.62 7.05 12.65
C ARG A 64 -3.56 6.61 13.69
N LYS A 65 -4.01 6.25 14.89
CA LYS A 65 -3.13 5.76 15.96
C LYS A 65 -2.82 4.27 15.84
N GLY A 66 -3.43 3.56 14.91
CA GLY A 66 -3.16 2.17 14.59
C GLY A 66 -4.29 1.23 14.93
N VAL A 67 -4.61 0.37 13.97
CA VAL A 67 -5.58 -0.71 14.12
C VAL A 67 -4.81 -1.98 14.52
N PRO A 68 -5.15 -2.65 15.64
CA PRO A 68 -4.53 -3.94 15.97
C PRO A 68 -4.81 -4.99 14.90
N ASN A 69 -3.87 -5.91 14.69
CA ASN A 69 -3.99 -6.96 13.67
C ASN A 69 -5.29 -7.76 13.77
N GLU A 70 -5.75 -8.04 14.99
CA GLU A 70 -6.98 -8.78 15.25
C GLU A 70 -8.25 -8.09 14.73
N HIS A 71 -8.21 -6.77 14.53
CA HIS A 71 -9.35 -5.96 14.07
C HIS A 71 -9.20 -5.46 12.64
N ARG A 72 -8.01 -5.61 12.03
CA ARG A 72 -7.73 -5.01 10.72
C ARG A 72 -8.68 -5.45 9.62
N ALA A 73 -8.89 -6.75 9.49
CA ALA A 73 -9.78 -7.25 8.45
C ALA A 73 -11.18 -6.64 8.56
N LYS A 74 -11.74 -6.61 9.78
CA LYS A 74 -13.07 -6.04 10.05
C LYS A 74 -13.12 -4.54 9.74
N ILE A 75 -12.12 -3.79 10.21
CA ILE A 75 -12.07 -2.33 10.02
C ILE A 75 -11.88 -1.99 8.53
N TRP A 76 -10.96 -2.66 7.84
CA TRP A 76 -10.73 -2.44 6.42
C TRP A 76 -11.97 -2.74 5.58
N MET A 77 -12.65 -3.85 5.87
CA MET A 77 -13.89 -4.23 5.17
C MET A 77 -14.99 -3.18 5.37
N ALA A 78 -15.18 -2.72 6.61
CA ALA A 78 -16.21 -1.73 6.92
C ALA A 78 -15.87 -0.34 6.34
N ALA A 79 -14.63 0.13 6.54
CA ALA A 79 -14.22 1.47 6.14
C ALA A 79 -14.20 1.66 4.63
N SER A 80 -13.80 0.64 3.87
CA SER A 80 -13.68 0.69 2.41
C SER A 80 -14.99 0.49 1.66
N GLY A 81 -16.06 0.08 2.35
CA GLY A 81 -17.31 -0.34 1.71
C GLY A 81 -17.30 -1.76 1.17
N ALA A 82 -16.19 -2.48 1.33
CA ALA A 82 -16.05 -3.85 0.83
C ALA A 82 -17.05 -4.81 1.49
N GLN A 83 -17.38 -4.60 2.77
CA GLN A 83 -18.34 -5.44 3.48
C GLN A 83 -19.74 -5.38 2.84
N GLU A 84 -20.19 -4.19 2.46
CA GLU A 84 -21.48 -4.01 1.77
C GLU A 84 -21.49 -4.73 0.42
N HIS A 85 -20.42 -4.65 -0.34
CA HIS A 85 -20.29 -5.36 -1.62
C HIS A 85 -20.32 -6.88 -1.43
N LEU A 86 -19.61 -7.37 -0.43
CA LEU A 86 -19.60 -8.81 -0.11
C LEU A 86 -21.01 -9.30 0.23
N GLU A 87 -21.71 -8.58 1.09
CA GLU A 87 -23.07 -8.94 1.54
C GLU A 87 -24.12 -8.82 0.43
N SER A 88 -23.95 -7.87 -0.49
CA SER A 88 -24.88 -7.65 -1.59
C SER A 88 -24.73 -8.65 -2.74
N LYS A 89 -23.61 -9.38 -2.80
CA LYS A 89 -23.32 -10.33 -3.89
C LYS A 89 -22.89 -11.70 -3.35
N PRO A 90 -23.77 -12.40 -2.62
CA PRO A 90 -23.43 -13.72 -2.11
C PRO A 90 -23.14 -14.70 -3.24
N GLY A 91 -22.07 -15.49 -3.10
CA GLY A 91 -21.67 -16.47 -4.10
C GLY A 91 -20.99 -15.91 -5.35
N TYR A 92 -20.88 -14.60 -5.49
CA TYR A 92 -20.26 -13.97 -6.66
C TYR A 92 -18.78 -14.35 -6.81
N TYR A 93 -18.01 -14.26 -5.75
CA TYR A 93 -16.59 -14.63 -5.77
C TYR A 93 -16.40 -16.07 -6.23
N GLN A 94 -17.15 -17.00 -5.64
CA GLN A 94 -17.06 -18.41 -6.00
C GLN A 94 -17.45 -18.64 -7.45
N SER A 95 -18.45 -17.91 -7.97
CA SER A 95 -18.88 -18.00 -9.36
C SER A 95 -17.77 -17.57 -10.32
N LEU A 96 -16.96 -16.58 -9.94
CA LEU A 96 -15.83 -16.14 -10.76
C LEU A 96 -14.75 -17.22 -10.86
N LEU A 97 -14.52 -17.97 -9.78
CA LEU A 97 -13.55 -19.07 -9.79
C LEU A 97 -14.01 -20.26 -10.63
N GLU A 98 -15.32 -20.48 -10.74
CA GLU A 98 -15.91 -21.58 -11.51
C GLU A 98 -16.03 -21.30 -13.00
N MET A 99 -15.89 -20.05 -13.42
CA MET A 99 -15.90 -19.66 -14.82
C MET A 99 -14.66 -20.15 -15.56
N GLU A 100 -14.77 -20.29 -16.87
CA GLU A 100 -13.61 -20.55 -17.73
C GLU A 100 -12.74 -19.31 -17.79
N HIS A 101 -11.45 -19.48 -17.48
CA HIS A 101 -10.49 -18.40 -17.44
C HIS A 101 -9.59 -18.39 -18.67
N ASP A 102 -9.19 -17.20 -19.10
CA ASP A 102 -8.22 -17.04 -20.18
C ASP A 102 -6.89 -17.72 -19.80
N ALA A 103 -6.36 -18.52 -20.71
CA ALA A 103 -5.12 -19.26 -20.51
C ALA A 103 -3.93 -18.33 -20.26
N LYS A 104 -3.87 -17.20 -20.97
CA LYS A 104 -2.81 -16.20 -20.79
C LYS A 104 -2.86 -15.55 -19.42
N LEU A 105 -4.05 -15.23 -18.93
CA LEU A 105 -4.25 -14.69 -17.59
C LEU A 105 -3.74 -15.67 -16.53
N ARG A 106 -4.13 -16.94 -16.62
CA ARG A 106 -3.71 -18.00 -15.70
C ARG A 106 -2.19 -18.16 -15.69
N GLU A 107 -1.58 -18.18 -16.86
CA GLU A 107 -0.13 -18.35 -17.00
C GLU A 107 0.65 -17.17 -16.41
N THR A 108 0.22 -15.94 -16.69
CA THR A 108 0.86 -14.72 -16.19
C THR A 108 0.82 -14.67 -14.66
N ILE A 109 -0.33 -14.97 -14.07
CA ILE A 109 -0.47 -15.03 -12.61
C ILE A 109 0.39 -16.15 -12.03
N HIS A 110 0.32 -17.33 -12.62
CA HIS A 110 1.07 -18.50 -12.15
C HIS A 110 2.58 -18.23 -12.13
N THR A 111 3.09 -17.54 -13.15
CA THR A 111 4.51 -17.17 -13.24
C THR A 111 4.96 -16.30 -12.07
N ASP A 112 4.08 -15.45 -11.55
CA ASP A 112 4.40 -14.54 -10.44
C ASP A 112 4.25 -15.15 -9.06
N MET A 113 3.62 -16.35 -8.93
CA MET A 113 3.35 -16.93 -7.61
C MET A 113 4.61 -17.24 -6.82
N HIS A 114 5.60 -17.88 -7.44
CA HIS A 114 6.86 -18.21 -6.78
C HIS A 114 7.79 -17.01 -6.58
N ARG A 115 7.51 -15.89 -7.26
CA ARG A 115 8.24 -14.62 -7.08
C ARG A 115 7.58 -13.71 -6.02
N THR A 116 6.38 -14.09 -5.55
CA THR A 116 5.64 -13.32 -4.55
C THR A 116 6.08 -13.77 -3.15
N PHE A 117 6.82 -12.91 -2.48
CA PHE A 117 7.31 -13.13 -1.11
C PHE A 117 8.01 -14.48 -0.90
N PRO A 118 9.11 -14.74 -1.64
CA PRO A 118 9.85 -16.00 -1.50
C PRO A 118 10.49 -16.17 -0.11
N ASP A 119 10.65 -15.08 0.64
CA ASP A 119 11.17 -15.03 2.01
C ASP A 119 10.07 -15.11 3.07
N ASN A 120 8.82 -15.37 2.68
CA ASN A 120 7.71 -15.51 3.61
C ASN A 120 7.30 -16.97 3.73
N ILE A 121 7.27 -17.49 4.96
CA ILE A 121 6.95 -18.90 5.24
C ILE A 121 5.56 -19.31 4.78
N LEU A 122 4.59 -18.37 4.72
CA LEU A 122 3.23 -18.63 4.29
C LEU A 122 3.10 -18.80 2.78
N PHE A 123 4.08 -18.29 2.01
CA PHE A 123 4.09 -18.32 0.54
C PHE A 123 5.12 -19.29 -0.05
N LYS A 124 6.03 -19.82 0.76
CA LYS A 124 7.05 -20.80 0.31
C LYS A 124 6.47 -22.17 -0.02
N SER A 125 5.40 -22.56 0.64
CA SER A 125 4.83 -23.89 0.54
C SER A 125 3.67 -23.90 -0.45
N ARG A 126 3.69 -24.91 -1.36
CA ARG A 126 2.53 -25.24 -2.19
C ARG A 126 1.49 -26.06 -1.42
N ALA A 127 1.71 -26.30 -0.12
CA ALA A 127 0.79 -27.04 0.72
C ALA A 127 -0.55 -26.32 0.83
N GLU A 128 -1.61 -27.08 1.08
CA GLU A 128 -2.97 -26.56 1.25
C GLU A 128 -3.09 -25.53 2.38
N GLU A 129 -2.19 -25.59 3.35
CA GLU A 129 -2.11 -24.64 4.47
C GLU A 129 -1.41 -23.31 4.10
N GLY A 130 -0.70 -23.27 2.95
CA GLY A 130 -0.04 -22.06 2.48
C GLY A 130 -1.00 -21.09 1.79
N LEU A 131 -0.59 -19.82 1.73
CA LEU A 131 -1.39 -18.75 1.12
C LEU A 131 -1.24 -18.64 -0.39
N GLN A 132 -0.32 -19.38 -1.00
CA GLN A 132 -0.01 -19.24 -2.43
C GLN A 132 -1.20 -19.57 -3.33
N LYS A 133 -1.93 -20.65 -3.03
CA LYS A 133 -3.12 -21.03 -3.81
C LYS A 133 -4.25 -20.02 -3.63
N ALA A 134 -4.47 -19.56 -2.40
CA ALA A 134 -5.46 -18.54 -2.12
C ALA A 134 -5.14 -17.24 -2.85
N LEU A 135 -3.86 -16.85 -2.86
CA LEU A 135 -3.39 -15.68 -3.61
C LEU A 135 -3.68 -15.82 -5.11
N TYR A 136 -3.36 -16.97 -5.69
CA TYR A 136 -3.66 -17.28 -7.09
C TYR A 136 -5.15 -17.13 -7.38
N ASN A 137 -6.01 -17.70 -6.52
CA ASN A 137 -7.46 -17.62 -6.69
C ASN A 137 -7.98 -16.19 -6.64
N VAL A 138 -7.51 -15.37 -5.70
CA VAL A 138 -7.92 -13.97 -5.58
C VAL A 138 -7.56 -13.19 -6.85
N LEU A 139 -6.35 -13.36 -7.36
CA LEU A 139 -5.89 -12.67 -8.57
C LEU A 139 -6.63 -13.15 -9.81
N LEU A 140 -6.91 -14.43 -9.92
CA LEU A 140 -7.66 -15.00 -11.02
C LEU A 140 -9.10 -14.47 -11.04
N ALA A 141 -9.77 -14.50 -9.89
CA ALA A 141 -11.12 -13.96 -9.73
C ALA A 141 -11.16 -12.47 -10.07
N TYR A 142 -10.18 -11.70 -9.57
CA TYR A 142 -10.12 -10.26 -9.84
C TYR A 142 -9.90 -9.96 -11.31
N GLY A 143 -9.02 -10.68 -11.99
CA GLY A 143 -8.77 -10.49 -13.42
C GLY A 143 -9.99 -10.79 -14.27
N HIS A 144 -10.82 -11.72 -13.85
CA HIS A 144 -12.10 -12.00 -14.52
C HIS A 144 -13.17 -10.95 -14.18
N HIS A 145 -13.22 -10.50 -12.94
CA HIS A 145 -14.13 -9.45 -12.46
C HIS A 145 -13.88 -8.12 -13.15
N ASN A 146 -12.63 -7.76 -13.37
CA ASN A 146 -12.24 -6.51 -14.02
C ASN A 146 -11.32 -6.82 -15.21
N GLN A 147 -11.92 -7.11 -16.35
CA GLN A 147 -11.21 -7.52 -17.56
C GLN A 147 -10.40 -6.39 -18.19
N THR A 148 -10.75 -5.13 -17.93
CA THR A 148 -9.98 -3.98 -18.41
C THR A 148 -8.60 -3.95 -17.74
N VAL A 149 -8.53 -4.22 -16.47
CA VAL A 149 -7.28 -4.32 -15.70
C VAL A 149 -6.63 -5.68 -15.93
N GLY A 150 -7.41 -6.77 -15.85
CA GLY A 150 -6.89 -8.13 -15.91
C GLY A 150 -5.92 -8.39 -14.76
N TYR A 151 -4.68 -8.67 -15.09
CA TYR A 151 -3.60 -8.81 -14.15
C TYR A 151 -2.41 -7.94 -14.56
N CYS A 152 -1.86 -7.23 -13.61
CA CYS A 152 -0.65 -6.43 -13.77
C CYS A 152 0.35 -6.79 -12.68
N GLN A 153 1.62 -6.89 -13.03
CA GLN A 153 2.68 -7.14 -12.06
C GLN A 153 2.68 -6.03 -10.98
N GLY A 154 2.73 -6.43 -9.74
CA GLY A 154 2.55 -5.56 -8.57
C GLY A 154 1.24 -5.84 -7.83
N MET A 155 0.18 -6.26 -8.54
CA MET A 155 -1.07 -6.66 -7.91
C MET A 155 -0.89 -7.89 -7.01
N ASN A 156 0.04 -8.77 -7.35
CA ASN A 156 0.39 -9.94 -6.52
C ASN A 156 0.88 -9.54 -5.13
N PHE A 157 1.64 -8.48 -5.00
CA PHE A 157 2.11 -7.99 -3.70
C PHE A 157 0.95 -7.42 -2.87
N ILE A 158 0.06 -6.67 -3.49
CA ILE A 158 -1.12 -6.10 -2.82
C ILE A 158 -2.03 -7.23 -2.33
N ALA A 159 -2.39 -8.16 -3.21
CA ALA A 159 -3.21 -9.31 -2.86
C ALA A 159 -2.54 -10.17 -1.77
N GLY A 160 -1.22 -10.31 -1.83
CA GLY A 160 -0.44 -11.04 -0.83
C GLY A 160 -0.57 -10.45 0.56
N TYR A 161 -0.42 -9.13 0.69
CA TYR A 161 -0.61 -8.44 1.97
C TYR A 161 -2.04 -8.57 2.49
N LEU A 162 -3.03 -8.45 1.60
CA LEU A 162 -4.43 -8.65 1.97
C LEU A 162 -4.66 -10.06 2.52
N MET A 163 -4.09 -11.08 1.87
CA MET A 163 -4.19 -12.47 2.35
C MET A 163 -3.50 -12.69 3.69
N ILE A 164 -2.35 -12.07 3.92
CA ILE A 164 -1.65 -12.16 5.21
C ILE A 164 -2.55 -11.64 6.34
N ILE A 165 -3.24 -10.53 6.11
CA ILE A 165 -4.05 -9.87 7.14
C ILE A 165 -5.43 -10.50 7.29
N THR A 166 -6.13 -10.76 6.20
CA THR A 166 -7.51 -11.29 6.26
C THR A 166 -7.57 -12.79 6.43
N LYS A 167 -6.61 -13.51 5.86
CA LYS A 167 -6.61 -14.98 5.74
C LYS A 167 -7.90 -15.53 5.13
N ASP A 168 -8.55 -14.72 4.28
CA ASP A 168 -9.83 -14.99 3.67
C ASP A 168 -9.81 -14.51 2.22
N GLU A 169 -10.03 -15.41 1.27
CA GLU A 169 -9.98 -15.11 -0.17
C GLU A 169 -11.03 -14.09 -0.59
N GLU A 170 -12.26 -14.28 -0.15
CA GLU A 170 -13.37 -13.41 -0.55
C GLU A 170 -13.23 -12.00 0.00
N LYS A 171 -12.82 -11.87 1.27
CA LYS A 171 -12.52 -10.55 1.85
C LYS A 171 -11.39 -9.86 1.11
N SER A 172 -10.33 -10.58 0.81
CA SER A 172 -9.19 -10.04 0.05
C SER A 172 -9.60 -9.58 -1.34
N PHE A 173 -10.45 -10.34 -2.02
CA PHE A 173 -11.02 -9.99 -3.33
C PHE A 173 -11.79 -8.66 -3.25
N TRP A 174 -12.69 -8.51 -2.30
CA TRP A 174 -13.48 -7.28 -2.17
C TRP A 174 -12.66 -6.08 -1.71
N LEU A 175 -11.60 -6.30 -0.92
CA LEU A 175 -10.65 -5.25 -0.58
C LEU A 175 -9.81 -4.82 -1.79
N MET A 176 -9.43 -5.76 -2.67
CA MET A 176 -8.80 -5.40 -3.94
C MET A 176 -9.74 -4.57 -4.82
N ASP A 177 -10.99 -4.97 -4.93
CA ASP A 177 -11.99 -4.21 -5.67
C ASP A 177 -12.13 -2.79 -5.11
N ALA A 178 -12.12 -2.62 -3.79
CA ALA A 178 -12.15 -1.31 -3.16
C ALA A 178 -10.91 -0.48 -3.51
N LEU A 179 -9.71 -1.06 -3.42
CA LEU A 179 -8.46 -0.36 -3.73
C LEU A 179 -8.36 0.02 -5.20
N LEU A 180 -8.52 -0.94 -6.09
CA LEU A 180 -8.25 -0.76 -7.52
C LEU A 180 -9.42 -0.20 -8.29
N GLY A 181 -10.63 -0.34 -7.77
CA GLY A 181 -11.85 0.14 -8.45
C GLY A 181 -12.35 1.49 -7.96
N ARG A 182 -12.18 1.82 -6.68
CA ARG A 182 -12.76 3.03 -6.09
C ARG A 182 -11.74 3.99 -5.48
N ILE A 183 -10.77 3.50 -4.73
CA ILE A 183 -9.78 4.35 -4.03
C ILE A 183 -8.73 4.86 -5.02
N LEU A 184 -8.25 3.99 -5.91
CA LEU A 184 -7.19 4.26 -6.87
C LEU A 184 -7.62 3.92 -8.29
N PRO A 185 -8.63 4.62 -8.85
CA PRO A 185 -9.11 4.31 -10.19
C PRO A 185 -8.01 4.56 -11.24
N ASP A 186 -7.98 3.73 -12.27
CA ASP A 186 -7.06 3.81 -13.41
C ASP A 186 -5.56 3.65 -13.07
N TYR A 187 -5.23 3.13 -11.89
CA TYR A 187 -3.83 2.85 -11.55
C TYR A 187 -3.26 1.67 -12.34
N TYR A 188 -4.08 0.66 -12.58
CA TYR A 188 -3.66 -0.59 -13.22
C TYR A 188 -4.33 -0.81 -14.58
N SER A 189 -4.99 0.20 -15.11
CA SER A 189 -5.49 0.18 -16.49
C SER A 189 -4.31 0.14 -17.48
N PRO A 190 -4.56 -0.26 -18.76
CA PRO A 190 -3.47 -0.39 -19.74
C PRO A 190 -2.61 0.87 -19.91
N ASP A 191 -3.21 2.05 -19.85
CA ASP A 191 -2.51 3.33 -19.94
C ASP A 191 -1.97 3.85 -18.61
N MET A 192 -2.40 3.26 -17.49
CA MET A 192 -2.01 3.66 -16.13
C MET A 192 -2.20 5.17 -15.86
N LEU A 193 -3.21 5.76 -16.46
CA LEU A 193 -3.40 7.22 -16.42
C LEU A 193 -3.57 7.75 -15.00
N GLY A 194 -4.27 7.02 -14.12
CA GLY A 194 -4.41 7.41 -12.72
C GLY A 194 -3.08 7.43 -11.97
N LEU A 195 -2.22 6.45 -12.20
CA LEU A 195 -0.90 6.39 -11.60
C LEU A 195 -0.01 7.54 -12.09
N LYS A 196 0.07 7.73 -13.41
CA LYS A 196 0.84 8.82 -14.02
C LYS A 196 0.38 10.18 -13.51
N THR A 197 -0.93 10.37 -13.39
CA THR A 197 -1.52 11.59 -12.85
C THR A 197 -1.07 11.84 -11.43
N ASP A 198 -1.13 10.84 -10.56
CA ASP A 198 -0.77 11.02 -9.14
C ASP A 198 0.73 11.27 -8.94
N GLN A 199 1.58 10.72 -9.79
CA GLN A 199 3.01 11.07 -9.78
C GLN A 199 3.23 12.57 -10.06
N GLU A 200 2.51 13.12 -11.02
CA GLU A 200 2.56 14.54 -11.34
C GLU A 200 1.91 15.42 -10.26
N VAL A 201 0.84 14.94 -9.64
CA VAL A 201 0.21 15.62 -8.49
C VAL A 201 1.20 15.76 -7.35
N LEU A 202 1.96 14.72 -7.05
CA LEU A 202 3.01 14.81 -6.04
C LEU A 202 4.03 15.90 -6.41
N GLY A 203 4.45 15.96 -7.67
CA GLY A 203 5.35 17.02 -8.15
C GLY A 203 4.80 18.41 -7.91
N GLU A 204 3.53 18.65 -8.19
CA GLU A 204 2.85 19.93 -7.93
C GLU A 204 2.80 20.26 -6.44
N LEU A 205 2.50 19.28 -5.59
CA LEU A 205 2.49 19.45 -4.13
C LEU A 205 3.89 19.81 -3.60
N VAL A 206 4.93 19.18 -4.13
CA VAL A 206 6.32 19.46 -3.73
C VAL A 206 6.72 20.87 -4.14
N LYS A 207 6.32 21.36 -5.32
CA LYS A 207 6.57 22.75 -5.74
C LYS A 207 6.03 23.76 -4.75
N THR A 208 4.86 23.49 -4.16
CA THR A 208 4.21 24.38 -3.19
C THR A 208 4.85 24.25 -1.81
N LYS A 209 5.10 23.04 -1.35
CA LYS A 209 5.51 22.77 0.05
C LYS A 209 7.02 22.75 0.25
N ALA A 210 7.79 22.46 -0.79
CA ALA A 210 9.24 22.42 -0.78
C ALA A 210 9.80 23.01 -2.07
N PRO A 211 9.68 24.35 -2.26
CA PRO A 211 10.01 25.00 -3.55
C PRO A 211 11.41 24.70 -4.08
N ALA A 212 12.41 24.66 -3.20
CA ALA A 212 13.80 24.38 -3.62
C ALA A 212 13.94 22.97 -4.20
N VAL A 213 13.30 21.98 -3.58
CA VAL A 213 13.26 20.60 -4.11
C VAL A 213 12.50 20.57 -5.43
N GLY A 214 11.37 21.27 -5.50
CA GLY A 214 10.59 21.38 -6.73
C GLY A 214 11.41 21.93 -7.89
N GLN A 215 12.25 22.95 -7.65
CA GLN A 215 13.14 23.54 -8.66
C GLN A 215 14.21 22.56 -9.12
N LEU A 216 14.81 21.81 -8.19
CA LEU A 216 15.77 20.77 -8.52
C LEU A 216 15.14 19.69 -9.41
N MET A 217 13.98 19.19 -9.01
CA MET A 217 13.28 18.13 -9.73
C MET A 217 12.83 18.58 -11.13
N ALA A 218 12.47 19.85 -11.28
CA ALA A 218 12.04 20.41 -12.56
C ALA A 218 13.15 20.41 -13.62
N GLN A 219 14.42 20.28 -13.24
CA GLN A 219 15.54 20.17 -14.17
C GLN A 219 15.56 18.82 -14.92
N TYR A 220 14.83 17.84 -14.42
CA TYR A 220 14.82 16.47 -14.95
C TYR A 220 13.39 16.08 -15.37
N PRO A 221 13.01 16.32 -16.65
CA PRO A 221 11.68 15.93 -17.14
C PRO A 221 11.39 14.44 -16.90
N GLY A 222 10.20 14.15 -16.37
CA GLY A 222 9.79 12.77 -16.07
C GLY A 222 10.39 12.18 -14.80
N ILE A 223 11.07 12.96 -13.98
CA ILE A 223 11.75 12.48 -12.77
C ILE A 223 10.80 11.83 -11.78
N TRP A 224 9.60 12.37 -11.61
CA TRP A 224 8.64 11.85 -10.63
C TRP A 224 8.20 10.43 -10.98
N THR A 225 7.94 10.14 -12.25
CA THR A 225 7.67 8.78 -12.71
C THR A 225 8.83 7.84 -12.36
N LEU A 226 10.05 8.30 -12.55
CA LEU A 226 11.25 7.49 -12.31
C LEU A 226 11.45 7.16 -10.82
N VAL A 227 11.22 8.12 -9.92
CA VAL A 227 11.60 7.97 -8.51
C VAL A 227 10.46 7.49 -7.59
N VAL A 228 9.19 7.71 -7.94
CA VAL A 228 8.06 7.38 -7.07
C VAL A 228 7.03 6.41 -7.66
N SER A 229 7.22 5.90 -8.87
CA SER A 229 6.24 4.99 -9.48
C SER A 229 6.00 3.76 -8.61
N ARG A 230 7.05 3.17 -8.07
CA ARG A 230 6.94 1.99 -7.21
C ARG A 230 6.28 2.31 -5.87
N TRP A 231 6.47 3.52 -5.34
CA TRP A 231 5.80 3.94 -4.11
C TRP A 231 4.29 3.85 -4.24
N PHE A 232 3.75 4.37 -5.34
CA PHE A 232 2.31 4.41 -5.56
C PHE A 232 1.75 3.08 -6.09
N ILE A 233 2.39 2.46 -7.09
CA ILE A 233 1.84 1.26 -7.72
C ILE A 233 1.79 0.05 -6.77
N CYS A 234 2.76 -0.06 -5.85
CA CYS A 234 2.81 -1.11 -4.85
C CYS A 234 2.29 -0.67 -3.48
N LEU A 235 1.72 0.54 -3.37
CA LEU A 235 1.18 1.09 -2.12
C LEU A 235 2.19 0.99 -0.96
N TYR A 236 3.45 1.33 -1.26
CA TYR A 236 4.62 1.31 -0.38
C TYR A 236 5.12 -0.08 0.04
N ILE A 237 4.58 -1.16 -0.51
CA ILE A 237 5.14 -2.51 -0.29
C ILE A 237 6.57 -2.55 -0.81
N ASP A 238 7.50 -3.13 -0.04
CA ASP A 238 8.94 -3.21 -0.31
C ASP A 238 9.66 -1.84 -0.36
N ILE A 239 8.93 -0.77 -0.11
CA ILE A 239 9.49 0.59 0.03
C ILE A 239 9.62 0.93 1.51
N LEU A 240 8.58 0.67 2.29
CA LEU A 240 8.56 0.87 3.74
C LEU A 240 8.49 -0.49 4.46
N PRO A 241 8.94 -0.55 5.72
CA PRO A 241 8.75 -1.76 6.53
C PRO A 241 7.28 -2.15 6.65
N ILE A 242 7.00 -3.45 6.75
CA ILE A 242 5.62 -3.96 6.75
C ILE A 242 4.73 -3.34 7.84
N GLU A 243 5.26 -3.14 9.05
CA GLU A 243 4.47 -2.51 10.12
C GLU A 243 4.02 -1.11 9.72
N THR A 244 4.90 -0.36 9.07
CA THR A 244 4.60 0.98 8.57
C THR A 244 3.61 0.94 7.41
N VAL A 245 3.79 0.02 6.47
CA VAL A 245 2.86 -0.16 5.34
C VAL A 245 1.44 -0.45 5.85
N LEU A 246 1.30 -1.35 6.81
CA LEU A 246 -0.02 -1.71 7.35
C LEU A 246 -0.68 -0.54 8.07
N ARG A 247 0.10 0.27 8.79
CA ARG A 247 -0.39 1.50 9.40
C ARG A 247 -0.89 2.50 8.35
N VAL A 248 -0.17 2.64 7.24
CA VAL A 248 -0.59 3.46 6.09
C VAL A 248 -1.89 2.92 5.50
N TRP A 249 -1.98 1.62 5.31
CA TRP A 249 -3.17 0.99 4.73
C TRP A 249 -4.40 1.13 5.62
N ASP A 250 -4.25 1.08 6.95
CA ASP A 250 -5.35 1.38 7.87
C ASP A 250 -6.01 2.73 7.53
N CYS A 251 -5.18 3.73 7.31
CA CYS A 251 -5.64 5.08 6.96
C CYS A 251 -6.11 5.17 5.50
N LEU A 252 -5.47 4.46 4.58
CA LEU A 252 -5.86 4.42 3.17
C LEU A 252 -7.29 3.90 2.98
N PHE A 253 -7.62 2.79 3.65
CA PHE A 253 -8.97 2.24 3.60
C PHE A 253 -10.02 3.14 4.26
N TYR A 254 -9.63 3.93 5.25
CA TYR A 254 -10.55 4.78 6.00
C TYR A 254 -10.70 6.17 5.40
N GLU A 255 -9.59 6.84 5.04
CA GLU A 255 -9.57 8.23 4.58
C GLU A 255 -9.40 8.38 3.07
N GLY A 256 -8.98 7.32 2.38
CA GLY A 256 -8.77 7.37 0.94
C GLY A 256 -7.35 7.74 0.52
N SER A 257 -7.19 8.04 -0.77
CA SER A 257 -5.88 8.15 -1.44
C SER A 257 -5.00 9.32 -0.99
N LYS A 258 -5.54 10.33 -0.33
CA LYS A 258 -4.74 11.46 0.18
C LYS A 258 -3.63 11.01 1.13
N VAL A 259 -3.81 9.87 1.80
CA VAL A 259 -2.82 9.30 2.72
C VAL A 259 -1.53 8.95 1.98
N LEU A 260 -1.61 8.48 0.74
CA LEU A 260 -0.44 8.17 -0.07
C LEU A 260 0.41 9.42 -0.32
N PHE A 261 -0.23 10.55 -0.57
CA PHE A 261 0.45 11.83 -0.74
C PHE A 261 1.07 12.34 0.57
N ARG A 262 0.39 12.14 1.70
CA ARG A 262 0.95 12.49 3.01
C ARG A 262 2.24 11.75 3.29
N VAL A 263 2.29 10.46 2.99
CA VAL A 263 3.49 9.63 3.16
C VAL A 263 4.62 10.16 2.27
N ALA A 264 4.35 10.34 0.99
CA ALA A 264 5.35 10.81 0.02
C ALA A 264 5.88 12.20 0.39
N LEU A 265 4.99 13.14 0.74
CA LEU A 265 5.38 14.49 1.16
C LEU A 265 6.22 14.47 2.42
N THR A 266 5.88 13.66 3.40
CA THR A 266 6.65 13.55 4.64
C THR A 266 8.08 13.08 4.36
N LEU A 267 8.24 12.07 3.51
CA LEU A 267 9.56 11.59 3.11
C LEU A 267 10.39 12.69 2.43
N VAL A 268 9.78 13.42 1.51
CA VAL A 268 10.45 14.51 0.78
C VAL A 268 10.77 15.68 1.71
N LEU A 269 9.81 16.15 2.49
CA LEU A 269 9.99 17.31 3.36
C LEU A 269 11.05 17.08 4.44
N ARG A 270 11.11 15.87 4.98
CA ARG A 270 12.09 15.53 6.01
C ARG A 270 13.50 15.41 5.47
N HIS A 271 13.66 15.11 4.20
CA HIS A 271 14.96 14.84 3.58
C HIS A 271 15.35 15.90 2.53
N GLN A 272 14.85 17.13 2.68
CA GLN A 272 15.15 18.21 1.71
C GLN A 272 16.64 18.45 1.58
N VAL A 273 17.38 18.45 2.68
CA VAL A 273 18.83 18.70 2.69
C VAL A 273 19.56 17.64 1.86
N GLU A 274 19.23 16.37 2.06
CA GLU A 274 19.83 15.24 1.34
C GLU A 274 19.49 15.31 -0.16
N ILE A 275 18.23 15.60 -0.50
CA ILE A 275 17.79 15.70 -1.89
C ILE A 275 18.51 16.84 -2.60
N LEU A 276 18.65 18.00 -1.95
CA LEU A 276 19.29 19.19 -2.52
C LEU A 276 20.79 19.04 -2.73
N ARG A 277 21.43 18.04 -2.11
CA ARG A 277 22.83 17.70 -2.35
C ARG A 277 23.06 16.96 -3.67
N ALA A 278 22.02 16.44 -4.29
CA ALA A 278 22.10 15.71 -5.56
C ALA A 278 22.57 16.67 -6.69
N ARG A 279 23.55 16.22 -7.46
CA ARG A 279 24.14 16.99 -8.57
C ARG A 279 23.85 16.39 -9.94
N SER A 280 23.23 15.22 -9.98
CA SER A 280 22.94 14.50 -11.22
C SER A 280 21.65 13.71 -11.07
N LEU A 281 21.11 13.23 -12.18
CA LEU A 281 19.95 12.36 -12.17
C LEU A 281 20.18 11.08 -11.37
N PRO A 282 21.30 10.35 -11.53
CA PRO A 282 21.59 9.19 -10.69
C PRO A 282 21.64 9.50 -9.19
N ASP A 283 22.17 10.66 -8.80
CA ASP A 283 22.21 11.10 -7.41
C ASP A 283 20.79 11.25 -6.85
N VAL A 284 19.88 11.85 -7.60
CA VAL A 284 18.47 12.00 -7.20
C VAL A 284 17.83 10.64 -7.01
N CYS A 285 18.00 9.73 -7.98
CA CYS A 285 17.43 8.38 -7.92
C CYS A 285 17.94 7.61 -6.69
N GLU A 286 19.23 7.68 -6.41
CA GLU A 286 19.83 7.02 -5.24
C GLU A 286 19.31 7.63 -3.94
N CYS A 287 19.20 8.96 -3.87
CA CYS A 287 18.65 9.64 -2.70
C CYS A 287 17.23 9.19 -2.39
N PHE A 288 16.37 9.11 -3.40
CA PHE A 288 14.99 8.66 -3.21
C PHE A 288 14.87 7.20 -2.76
N LYS A 289 15.84 6.36 -3.06
CA LYS A 289 15.92 5.01 -2.48
C LYS A 289 16.35 5.06 -1.02
N GLN A 290 17.29 5.91 -0.68
CA GLN A 290 17.84 6.00 0.68
C GLN A 290 16.86 6.60 1.68
N ILE A 291 16.07 7.61 1.29
CA ILE A 291 15.16 8.29 2.22
C ILE A 291 14.00 7.41 2.71
N THR A 292 13.75 6.28 2.08
CA THR A 292 12.73 5.32 2.51
C THR A 292 13.27 4.32 3.54
N CYS A 293 14.58 4.29 3.77
CA CYS A 293 15.24 3.36 4.66
C CYS A 293 15.62 4.01 6.00
N GLY A 294 15.91 3.17 6.98
CA GLY A 294 16.45 3.63 8.26
C GLY A 294 15.45 3.70 9.39
N ALA A 295 15.88 4.28 10.50
CA ALA A 295 15.12 4.30 11.74
C ALA A 295 13.80 5.07 11.65
N PHE A 296 13.77 6.14 10.86
CA PHE A 296 12.58 6.99 10.73
C PHE A 296 11.37 6.22 10.16
N THR A 297 11.57 5.44 9.12
CA THR A 297 10.50 4.66 8.50
C THR A 297 10.22 3.34 9.23
N LEU A 298 11.20 2.82 9.96
CA LEU A 298 11.04 1.60 10.76
C LEU A 298 10.17 1.85 12.00
N ASP A 299 10.32 3.00 12.64
CA ASP A 299 9.47 3.40 13.78
C ASP A 299 8.10 3.84 13.25
N CYS A 300 7.23 2.87 13.02
CA CYS A 300 5.94 3.09 12.39
C CYS A 300 5.05 4.09 13.15
N HIS A 301 5.10 4.06 14.48
CA HIS A 301 4.25 4.93 15.29
C HIS A 301 4.67 6.40 15.17
N ALA A 302 5.96 6.68 15.31
CA ALA A 302 6.49 8.03 15.12
C ALA A 302 6.31 8.52 13.69
N PHE A 303 6.54 7.64 12.71
CA PHE A 303 6.34 7.96 11.29
C PHE A 303 4.90 8.37 11.00
N MET A 304 3.92 7.62 11.49
CA MET A 304 2.50 7.93 11.28
C MET A 304 2.08 9.24 11.93
N GLN A 305 2.62 9.59 13.09
CA GLN A 305 2.41 10.89 13.69
C GLN A 305 2.91 12.02 12.79
N LYS A 306 4.04 11.83 12.14
CA LYS A 306 4.66 12.83 11.26
C LYS A 306 3.89 13.02 9.96
N ILE A 307 3.33 11.99 9.36
CA ILE A 307 2.57 12.13 8.11
C ILE A 307 1.30 12.99 8.29
N PHE A 308 0.76 13.08 9.50
CA PHE A 308 -0.41 13.89 9.79
C PHE A 308 -0.06 15.30 10.30
N THR A 309 1.22 15.60 10.52
CA THR A 309 1.67 16.92 11.03
C THR A 309 2.58 17.66 10.06
N GLU A 310 3.62 17.01 9.53
CA GLU A 310 4.65 17.69 8.71
C GLU A 310 4.14 18.24 7.37
N PRO A 311 3.30 17.55 6.59
CA PRO A 311 2.80 18.11 5.34
C PRO A 311 1.84 19.29 5.52
N GLY A 312 1.35 19.53 6.73
CA GLY A 312 0.34 20.56 6.97
C GLY A 312 -1.03 20.14 6.44
N SER A 313 -1.87 21.10 6.08
CA SER A 313 -3.19 20.81 5.55
C SER A 313 -3.12 20.25 4.13
N LEU A 314 -3.91 19.21 3.89
CA LEU A 314 -4.02 18.56 2.58
C LEU A 314 -5.44 18.02 2.44
N SER A 315 -6.28 18.70 1.67
CA SER A 315 -7.67 18.32 1.47
C SER A 315 -7.85 17.48 0.20
N MET A 316 -8.87 16.63 0.18
CA MET A 316 -9.26 15.92 -1.04
C MET A 316 -9.63 16.88 -2.18
N ALA A 317 -10.24 18.03 -1.85
CA ALA A 317 -10.58 19.05 -2.84
C ALA A 317 -9.33 19.56 -3.57
N THR A 318 -8.24 19.82 -2.85
CA THR A 318 -6.96 20.23 -3.44
C THR A 318 -6.40 19.13 -4.33
N ILE A 319 -6.41 17.89 -3.86
CA ILE A 319 -5.91 16.73 -4.64
C ILE A 319 -6.74 16.53 -5.90
N ASP A 320 -8.07 16.58 -5.81
CA ASP A 320 -8.96 16.40 -6.96
C ASP A 320 -8.73 17.46 -8.01
N LYS A 321 -8.52 18.71 -7.59
CA LYS A 321 -8.21 19.83 -8.48
C LYS A 321 -6.87 19.63 -9.19
N LEU A 322 -5.85 19.20 -8.47
CA LEU A 322 -4.54 18.90 -9.05
C LEU A 322 -4.58 17.70 -9.98
N ARG A 323 -5.36 16.68 -9.63
CA ARG A 323 -5.58 15.50 -10.48
C ARG A 323 -6.18 15.89 -11.82
N GLU A 324 -7.20 16.74 -11.82
CA GLU A 324 -7.83 17.21 -13.06
C GLU A 324 -6.83 17.96 -13.94
N LYS A 325 -6.08 18.89 -13.34
CA LYS A 325 -5.04 19.65 -14.05
C LYS A 325 -3.96 18.73 -14.63
N CYS A 326 -3.41 17.85 -13.83
CA CYS A 326 -2.33 16.95 -14.25
C CYS A 326 -2.79 15.93 -15.30
N ARG A 327 -3.99 15.39 -15.12
CA ARG A 327 -4.59 14.46 -16.09
C ARG A 327 -4.74 15.11 -17.46
N GLN A 328 -5.25 16.32 -17.51
CA GLN A 328 -5.38 17.07 -18.78
C GLN A 328 -4.04 17.33 -19.43
N GLN A 329 -3.03 17.72 -18.68
CA GLN A 329 -1.69 17.94 -19.21
C GLN A 329 -1.10 16.67 -19.83
N ILE A 330 -1.27 15.52 -19.16
CA ILE A 330 -0.80 14.24 -19.68
C ILE A 330 -1.51 13.89 -21.00
N LEU A 331 -2.83 14.04 -21.05
CA LEU A 331 -3.62 13.75 -22.25
C LEU A 331 -3.25 14.67 -23.42
N GLU A 332 -3.00 15.95 -23.18
CA GLU A 332 -2.55 16.90 -24.18
C GLU A 332 -1.17 16.54 -24.73
N GLU A 333 -0.22 16.19 -23.87
CA GLU A 333 1.12 15.75 -24.28
C GLU A 333 1.08 14.47 -25.12
N GLU A 334 0.24 13.49 -24.74
CA GLU A 334 0.05 12.27 -25.51
C GLU A 334 -0.60 12.54 -26.87
N SER A 335 -1.53 13.48 -26.93
CA SER A 335 -2.17 13.90 -28.18
C SER A 335 -1.16 14.57 -29.14
N GLN A 336 -0.24 15.36 -28.63
CA GLN A 336 0.79 16.04 -29.44
C GLN A 336 1.84 15.09 -29.99
N ARG A 337 2.04 13.92 -29.36
CA ARG A 337 2.99 12.90 -29.82
C ARG A 337 2.43 12.01 -30.95
N ARG A 338 1.11 12.05 -31.19
CA ARG A 338 0.45 11.33 -32.29
C ARG A 338 0.37 12.24 -33.52
#